data_4bd1427634a05b319da2d52d4cb6d7e0
#
_entry.id   4bd1427634a05b319da2d52d4cb6d7e0
#
_cell.length_a   1.000
_cell.length_b   1.000
_cell.length_c   1.000
_cell.angle_alpha   90.00
_cell.angle_beta   90.00
_cell.angle_gamma   90.00
#
_symmetry.space_group_name_H-M   'P 1'
#
loop_
_entity.id
_entity.type
_entity.pdbx_description
1 polymer ?
#
loop_
_entity_poly.entity_id
_entity_poly.type
_entity_poly.pdbx_seq_one_letter_code
_entity_poly.pdbx_strand_id
1 'polypeptide(L)'
;MKARTPKPGRPARLSRERIVETALNCDLRTVTMRDIAERLGVSHSALYRWVGNRDELLDLVGEVVVERILPTAEPTADTWRPWLTDLAWRMHDQFLAVPGYAAHVALPHRHNAQAFGRLRNRVVSAFKLAGASDDLAEQSWYIFGQGVVQWLGARQMGHDLGPDAPRFDLFLGVLLRGLPAREPGS
;
A
#
# COMPACT_ATOMS: atom_id res chain seq x y z
N MET A 1 -24.63 20.06 -45.70
CA MET A 1 -23.50 19.31 -45.14
C MET A 1 -23.94 18.69 -43.81
N LYS A 2 -24.13 17.37 -43.76
CA LYS A 2 -24.47 16.65 -42.49
C LYS A 2 -23.19 16.34 -41.77
N ALA A 3 -23.01 16.88 -40.57
CA ALA A 3 -21.90 16.56 -39.69
C ALA A 3 -21.94 15.07 -39.30
N ARG A 4 -20.90 14.32 -39.61
CA ARG A 4 -20.70 12.92 -39.27
C ARG A 4 -20.33 12.85 -37.79
N THR A 5 -21.25 12.37 -36.94
CA THR A 5 -20.98 12.04 -35.51
C THR A 5 -19.86 10.99 -35.43
N PRO A 6 -18.81 11.18 -34.60
CA PRO A 6 -17.77 10.17 -34.44
C PRO A 6 -18.38 8.90 -33.90
N LYS A 7 -18.09 7.76 -34.52
CA LYS A 7 -18.43 6.42 -34.01
C LYS A 7 -17.76 6.22 -32.67
N PRO A 8 -18.47 5.73 -31.63
CA PRO A 8 -17.81 5.39 -30.36
C PRO A 8 -16.70 4.37 -30.63
N GLY A 9 -15.49 4.67 -30.14
CA GLY A 9 -14.36 3.75 -30.23
C GLY A 9 -14.73 2.41 -29.61
N ARG A 10 -14.14 1.32 -30.15
CA ARG A 10 -14.31 -0.06 -29.66
C ARG A 10 -14.16 -0.06 -28.13
N PRO A 11 -15.09 -0.65 -27.35
CA PRO A 11 -14.97 -0.69 -25.88
C PRO A 11 -13.59 -1.24 -25.51
N ALA A 12 -12.86 -0.52 -24.68
CA ALA A 12 -11.54 -0.94 -24.25
C ALA A 12 -11.64 -2.33 -23.62
N ARG A 13 -10.83 -3.28 -24.13
CA ARG A 13 -10.88 -4.68 -23.77
C ARG A 13 -10.66 -4.84 -22.26
N LEU A 14 -11.47 -5.64 -21.57
CA LEU A 14 -11.28 -5.95 -20.15
C LEU A 14 -9.90 -6.59 -19.95
N SER A 15 -9.17 -6.13 -18.94
CA SER A 15 -7.86 -6.67 -18.54
C SER A 15 -7.71 -6.58 -17.03
N ARG A 16 -6.75 -7.31 -16.46
CA ARG A 16 -6.44 -7.23 -15.01
C ARG A 16 -6.07 -5.82 -14.60
N GLU A 17 -5.28 -5.13 -15.38
CA GLU A 17 -4.83 -3.76 -15.12
C GLU A 17 -6.02 -2.80 -15.00
N ARG A 18 -6.99 -2.88 -15.92
CA ARG A 18 -8.20 -2.06 -15.86
C ARG A 18 -9.07 -2.38 -14.65
N ILE A 19 -9.15 -3.65 -14.26
CA ILE A 19 -9.90 -4.07 -13.07
C ILE A 19 -9.28 -3.47 -11.82
N VAL A 20 -7.95 -3.60 -11.68
CA VAL A 20 -7.20 -3.04 -10.54
C VAL A 20 -7.27 -1.52 -10.52
N GLU A 21 -7.09 -0.85 -11.67
CA GLU A 21 -7.21 0.61 -11.78
C GLU A 21 -8.61 1.09 -11.36
N THR A 22 -9.66 0.36 -11.75
CA THR A 22 -11.03 0.66 -11.31
C THR A 22 -11.17 0.50 -9.79
N ALA A 23 -10.60 -0.57 -9.22
CA ALA A 23 -10.65 -0.82 -7.78
C ALA A 23 -9.90 0.24 -6.97
N LEU A 24 -8.74 0.72 -7.45
CA LEU A 24 -7.96 1.79 -6.82
C LEU A 24 -8.73 3.12 -6.66
N ASN A 25 -9.80 3.30 -7.44
CA ASN A 25 -10.69 4.47 -7.37
C ASN A 25 -11.99 4.19 -6.59
N CYS A 26 -12.08 3.07 -5.87
CA CYS A 26 -13.21 2.69 -5.02
C CYS A 26 -12.82 2.67 -3.54
N ASP A 27 -13.78 2.83 -2.63
CA ASP A 27 -13.51 2.57 -1.22
C ASP A 27 -13.31 1.07 -0.99
N LEU A 28 -12.06 0.68 -0.75
CA LEU A 28 -11.67 -0.73 -0.63
C LEU A 28 -12.24 -1.43 0.59
N ARG A 29 -12.81 -0.70 1.56
CA ARG A 29 -13.52 -1.29 2.71
C ARG A 29 -14.86 -1.88 2.30
N THR A 30 -15.54 -1.24 1.35
CA THR A 30 -16.95 -1.51 1.02
C THR A 30 -17.14 -2.03 -0.40
N VAL A 31 -16.22 -1.81 -1.32
CA VAL A 31 -16.36 -2.20 -2.73
C VAL A 31 -16.62 -3.69 -2.88
N THR A 32 -17.58 -4.01 -3.73
CA THR A 32 -17.93 -5.39 -4.11
C THR A 32 -17.50 -5.71 -5.54
N MET A 33 -17.41 -6.98 -5.89
CA MET A 33 -17.18 -7.42 -7.27
C MET A 33 -18.27 -6.94 -8.23
N ARG A 34 -19.48 -6.74 -7.72
CA ARG A 34 -20.60 -6.19 -8.51
C ARG A 34 -20.36 -4.73 -8.86
N ASP A 35 -19.93 -3.91 -7.90
CA ASP A 35 -19.62 -2.50 -8.13
C ASP A 35 -18.51 -2.33 -9.18
N ILE A 36 -17.50 -3.19 -9.14
CA ILE A 36 -16.42 -3.19 -10.15
C ILE A 36 -16.96 -3.57 -11.54
N ALA A 37 -17.80 -4.61 -11.65
CA ALA A 37 -18.41 -5.00 -12.92
C ALA A 37 -19.27 -3.89 -13.51
N GLU A 38 -20.10 -3.23 -12.69
CA GLU A 38 -20.95 -2.11 -13.09
C GLU A 38 -20.12 -0.92 -13.60
N ARG A 39 -19.06 -0.53 -12.87
CA ARG A 39 -18.15 0.57 -13.28
C ARG A 39 -17.40 0.28 -14.58
N LEU A 40 -17.08 -0.98 -14.81
CA LEU A 40 -16.41 -1.42 -16.05
C LEU A 40 -17.38 -1.62 -17.22
N GLY A 41 -18.69 -1.64 -16.98
CA GLY A 41 -19.71 -1.90 -17.98
C GLY A 41 -19.65 -3.35 -18.50
N VAL A 42 -19.31 -4.31 -17.63
CA VAL A 42 -19.19 -5.73 -17.99
C VAL A 42 -20.13 -6.59 -17.15
N SER A 43 -20.43 -7.81 -17.64
CA SER A 43 -21.19 -8.77 -16.83
C SER A 43 -20.33 -9.31 -15.68
N HIS A 44 -21.01 -9.67 -14.59
CA HIS A 44 -20.37 -10.30 -13.42
C HIS A 44 -19.55 -11.54 -13.81
N SER A 45 -20.10 -12.40 -14.67
CA SER A 45 -19.41 -13.58 -15.19
C SER A 45 -18.16 -13.27 -16.03
N ALA A 46 -18.16 -12.12 -16.72
CA ALA A 46 -16.98 -11.66 -17.46
C ALA A 46 -15.87 -11.23 -16.52
N LEU A 47 -16.21 -10.53 -15.42
CA LEU A 47 -15.24 -10.12 -14.39
C LEU A 47 -14.60 -11.34 -13.70
N TYR A 48 -15.41 -12.32 -13.31
CA TYR A 48 -14.92 -13.52 -12.60
C TYR A 48 -13.96 -14.40 -13.41
N ARG A 49 -13.90 -14.25 -14.72
CA ARG A 49 -12.87 -14.92 -15.55
C ARG A 49 -11.48 -14.30 -15.38
N TRP A 50 -11.40 -13.11 -14.82
CA TRP A 50 -10.15 -12.37 -14.62
C TRP A 50 -9.69 -12.34 -13.16
N VAL A 51 -10.65 -12.24 -12.24
CA VAL A 51 -10.43 -12.14 -10.80
C VAL A 51 -11.49 -12.96 -10.10
N GLY A 52 -11.11 -14.03 -9.40
CA GLY A 52 -12.01 -15.06 -8.88
C GLY A 52 -12.85 -14.62 -7.68
N ASN A 53 -12.39 -13.65 -6.90
CA ASN A 53 -13.10 -13.12 -5.74
C ASN A 53 -12.53 -11.76 -5.31
N ARG A 54 -13.15 -11.18 -4.26
CA ARG A 54 -12.74 -9.88 -3.71
C ARG A 54 -11.34 -9.93 -3.09
N ASP A 55 -10.97 -11.01 -2.45
CA ASP A 55 -9.65 -11.13 -1.81
C ASP A 55 -8.54 -11.15 -2.86
N GLU A 56 -8.73 -11.87 -3.97
CA GLU A 56 -7.81 -11.82 -5.11
C GLU A 56 -7.72 -10.39 -5.70
N LEU A 57 -8.84 -9.67 -5.79
CA LEU A 57 -8.81 -8.27 -6.21
C LEU A 57 -7.97 -7.41 -5.29
N LEU A 58 -8.12 -7.55 -3.98
CA LEU A 58 -7.36 -6.80 -2.98
C LEU A 58 -5.87 -7.19 -2.99
N ASP A 59 -5.55 -8.46 -3.23
CA ASP A 59 -4.17 -8.93 -3.44
C ASP A 59 -3.52 -8.24 -4.65
N LEU A 60 -4.24 -8.14 -5.77
CA LEU A 60 -3.76 -7.43 -6.96
C LEU A 60 -3.59 -5.92 -6.74
N VAL A 61 -4.51 -5.29 -6.01
CA VAL A 61 -4.38 -3.89 -5.58
C VAL A 61 -3.14 -3.72 -4.70
N GLY A 62 -2.94 -4.60 -3.73
CA GLY A 62 -1.78 -4.61 -2.84
C GLY A 62 -0.46 -4.72 -3.61
N GLU A 63 -0.41 -5.57 -4.64
CA GLU A 63 0.77 -5.71 -5.51
C GLU A 63 1.12 -4.39 -6.20
N VAL A 64 0.14 -3.73 -6.81
CA VAL A 64 0.33 -2.44 -7.47
C VAL A 64 0.75 -1.35 -6.48
N VAL A 65 0.15 -1.32 -5.29
CA VAL A 65 0.53 -0.34 -4.26
C VAL A 65 1.96 -0.58 -3.78
N VAL A 66 2.35 -1.82 -3.52
CA VAL A 66 3.73 -2.16 -3.12
C VAL A 66 4.74 -1.72 -4.19
N GLU A 67 4.46 -1.95 -5.47
CA GLU A 67 5.34 -1.48 -6.55
C GLU A 67 5.49 0.04 -6.59
N ARG A 68 4.42 0.78 -6.31
CA ARG A 68 4.43 2.24 -6.30
C ARG A 68 5.19 2.84 -5.11
N ILE A 69 5.15 2.18 -3.95
CA ILE A 69 5.81 2.69 -2.74
C ILE A 69 7.28 2.31 -2.65
N LEU A 70 7.71 1.20 -3.25
CA LEU A 70 9.11 0.79 -3.19
C LEU A 70 10.02 1.81 -3.89
N PRO A 71 11.00 2.41 -3.19
CA PRO A 71 12.00 3.24 -3.83
C PRO A 71 12.78 2.45 -4.87
N THR A 72 13.11 3.08 -6.00
CA THR A 72 13.88 2.43 -7.08
C THR A 72 15.30 2.11 -6.67
N ALA A 73 15.94 3.03 -5.91
CA ALA A 73 17.28 2.81 -5.37
C ALA A 73 17.26 1.78 -4.24
N GLU A 74 18.32 0.98 -4.14
CA GLU A 74 18.53 0.10 -3.00
C GLU A 74 19.15 0.88 -1.82
N PRO A 75 18.83 0.50 -0.57
CA PRO A 75 19.47 1.10 0.60
C PRO A 75 20.96 0.69 0.69
N THR A 76 21.80 1.58 1.24
CA THR A 76 23.20 1.31 1.60
C THR A 76 23.41 1.58 3.09
N ALA A 77 24.60 1.27 3.62
CA ALA A 77 24.95 1.56 5.00
C ALA A 77 24.80 3.06 5.35
N ASP A 78 25.06 3.96 4.38
CA ASP A 78 24.95 5.40 4.57
C ASP A 78 23.55 5.96 4.29
N THR A 79 22.74 5.23 3.51
CA THR A 79 21.42 5.73 3.03
C THR A 79 20.22 4.99 3.59
N TRP A 80 20.39 3.99 4.43
CA TRP A 80 19.27 3.18 4.95
C TRP A 80 18.18 4.02 5.63
N ARG A 81 18.55 5.03 6.42
CA ARG A 81 17.59 5.88 7.12
C ARG A 81 16.83 6.83 6.17
N PRO A 82 17.49 7.61 5.30
CA PRO A 82 16.82 8.36 4.24
C PRO A 82 15.94 7.47 3.35
N TRP A 83 16.39 6.25 3.03
CA TRP A 83 15.63 5.29 2.23
C TRP A 83 14.33 4.87 2.93
N LEU A 84 14.37 4.54 4.24
CA LEU A 84 13.17 4.22 5.03
C LEU A 84 12.25 5.44 5.19
N THR A 85 12.82 6.64 5.25
CA THR A 85 12.05 7.89 5.27
C THR A 85 11.29 8.09 3.96
N ASP A 86 11.95 7.90 2.80
CA ASP A 86 11.32 7.97 1.48
C ASP A 86 10.23 6.91 1.33
N LEU A 87 10.51 5.66 1.73
CA LEU A 87 9.52 4.59 1.73
C LEU A 87 8.27 4.97 2.56
N ALA A 88 8.45 5.46 3.79
CA ALA A 88 7.34 5.84 4.66
C ALA A 88 6.50 6.98 4.07
N TRP A 89 7.11 7.97 3.43
CA TRP A 89 6.39 9.05 2.74
C TRP A 89 5.65 8.54 1.50
N ARG A 90 6.23 7.63 0.73
CA ARG A 90 5.53 6.97 -0.38
C ARG A 90 4.34 6.13 0.13
N MET A 91 4.50 5.43 1.25
CA MET A 91 3.37 4.76 1.92
C MET A 91 2.30 5.77 2.32
N HIS A 92 2.68 6.89 2.95
CA HIS A 92 1.75 7.94 3.32
C HIS A 92 0.92 8.41 2.13
N ASP A 93 1.57 8.80 1.05
CA ASP A 93 0.91 9.37 -0.11
C ASP A 93 0.03 8.33 -0.85
N GLN A 94 0.56 7.13 -1.10
CA GLN A 94 -0.18 6.09 -1.82
C GLN A 94 -1.33 5.49 -1.00
N PHE A 95 -1.14 5.25 0.30
CA PHE A 95 -2.18 4.66 1.13
C PHE A 95 -3.35 5.62 1.35
N LEU A 96 -3.08 6.92 1.50
CA LEU A 96 -4.12 7.93 1.66
C LEU A 96 -4.79 8.32 0.33
N ALA A 97 -4.07 8.19 -0.80
CA ALA A 97 -4.63 8.43 -2.13
C ALA A 97 -5.65 7.35 -2.56
N VAL A 98 -5.51 6.11 -2.05
CA VAL A 98 -6.43 5.01 -2.38
C VAL A 98 -7.51 4.90 -1.29
N PRO A 99 -8.79 5.20 -1.62
CA PRO A 99 -9.85 5.22 -0.61
C PRO A 99 -9.98 3.87 0.11
N GLY A 100 -9.94 3.89 1.44
CA GLY A 100 -10.09 2.71 2.28
C GLY A 100 -8.87 1.77 2.34
N TYR A 101 -7.79 2.02 1.59
CA TYR A 101 -6.64 1.11 1.56
C TYR A 101 -5.87 1.08 2.88
N ALA A 102 -5.50 2.23 3.44
CA ALA A 102 -4.80 2.30 4.72
C ALA A 102 -5.62 1.65 5.85
N ALA A 103 -6.93 1.91 5.88
CA ALA A 103 -7.84 1.28 6.84
C ALA A 103 -7.94 -0.23 6.63
N HIS A 104 -7.92 -0.72 5.37
CA HIS A 104 -7.92 -2.15 5.07
C HIS A 104 -6.64 -2.84 5.55
N VAL A 105 -5.46 -2.29 5.24
CA VAL A 105 -4.18 -2.92 5.63
C VAL A 105 -3.86 -2.80 7.11
N ALA A 106 -4.50 -1.87 7.84
CA ALA A 106 -4.38 -1.75 9.28
C ALA A 106 -5.17 -2.82 10.06
N LEU A 107 -6.11 -3.51 9.40
CA LEU A 107 -6.88 -4.61 9.98
C LEU A 107 -6.22 -5.96 9.64
N PRO A 108 -6.47 -7.02 10.43
CA PRO A 108 -6.02 -8.36 10.08
C PRO A 108 -6.55 -8.76 8.69
N HIS A 109 -5.65 -9.00 7.75
CA HIS A 109 -5.98 -9.42 6.40
C HIS A 109 -4.88 -10.32 5.84
N ARG A 110 -5.20 -11.03 4.76
CA ARG A 110 -4.22 -11.80 4.02
C ARG A 110 -3.44 -10.86 3.10
N HIS A 111 -2.12 -10.96 3.12
CA HIS A 111 -1.24 -10.23 2.20
C HIS A 111 -0.94 -11.05 0.94
N ASN A 112 -0.77 -10.38 -0.20
CA ASN A 112 -0.09 -10.97 -1.35
C ASN A 112 1.34 -11.36 -0.94
N ALA A 113 1.61 -12.66 -0.88
CA ALA A 113 2.85 -13.18 -0.32
C ALA A 113 4.10 -12.69 -1.07
N GLN A 114 4.00 -12.52 -2.41
CA GLN A 114 5.13 -12.10 -3.24
C GLN A 114 5.45 -10.61 -3.06
N ALA A 115 4.44 -9.74 -3.20
CA ALA A 115 4.63 -8.29 -3.06
C ALA A 115 5.06 -7.91 -1.64
N PHE A 116 4.38 -8.47 -0.63
CA PHE A 116 4.73 -8.26 0.76
C PHE A 116 6.13 -8.79 1.08
N GLY A 117 6.51 -9.95 0.54
CA GLY A 117 7.84 -10.52 0.71
C GLY A 117 8.95 -9.61 0.12
N ARG A 118 8.71 -9.00 -1.04
CA ARG A 118 9.66 -8.02 -1.62
C ARG A 118 9.85 -6.80 -0.70
N LEU A 119 8.74 -6.22 -0.25
CA LEU A 119 8.78 -5.07 0.66
C LEU A 119 9.52 -5.41 1.97
N ARG A 120 9.13 -6.52 2.62
CA ARG A 120 9.76 -7.01 3.84
C ARG A 120 11.27 -7.18 3.66
N ASN A 121 11.70 -7.90 2.62
CA ASN A 121 13.11 -8.21 2.41
C ASN A 121 13.96 -6.93 2.24
N ARG A 122 13.43 -5.92 1.55
CA ARG A 122 14.15 -4.64 1.37
C ARG A 122 14.26 -3.84 2.68
N VAL A 123 13.20 -3.81 3.48
CA VAL A 123 13.22 -3.11 4.78
C VAL A 123 14.11 -3.84 5.78
N VAL A 124 14.03 -5.17 5.85
CA VAL A 124 14.95 -5.98 6.69
C VAL A 124 16.40 -5.76 6.26
N SER A 125 16.68 -5.74 4.96
CA SER A 125 18.01 -5.43 4.44
C SER A 125 18.50 -4.04 4.87
N ALA A 126 17.63 -3.03 4.83
CA ALA A 126 17.97 -1.68 5.30
C ALA A 126 18.37 -1.67 6.79
N PHE A 127 17.66 -2.43 7.65
CA PHE A 127 18.02 -2.53 9.07
C PHE A 127 19.30 -3.33 9.31
N LYS A 128 19.58 -4.36 8.52
CA LYS A 128 20.88 -5.07 8.57
C LYS A 128 22.04 -4.15 8.17
N LEU A 129 21.87 -3.32 7.15
CA LEU A 129 22.83 -2.29 6.77
C LEU A 129 23.05 -1.23 7.85
N ALA A 130 22.06 -1.01 8.70
CA ALA A 130 22.16 -0.18 9.91
C ALA A 130 22.91 -0.86 11.08
N GLY A 131 23.36 -2.10 10.91
CA GLY A 131 24.09 -2.88 11.92
C GLY A 131 23.23 -3.76 12.81
N ALA A 132 21.93 -3.95 12.53
CA ALA A 132 21.09 -4.87 13.28
C ALA A 132 21.45 -6.33 12.97
N SER A 133 21.36 -7.21 13.99
CA SER A 133 21.36 -8.65 13.80
C SER A 133 20.14 -9.10 12.99
N ASP A 134 20.12 -10.34 12.52
CA ASP A 134 19.01 -10.86 11.73
C ASP A 134 17.68 -10.77 12.48
N ASP A 135 17.66 -11.17 13.76
CA ASP A 135 16.46 -11.11 14.59
C ASP A 135 16.01 -9.66 14.84
N LEU A 136 16.94 -8.78 15.23
CA LEU A 136 16.62 -7.36 15.48
C LEU A 136 16.18 -6.62 14.21
N ALA A 137 16.67 -7.00 13.04
CA ALA A 137 16.21 -6.46 11.77
C ALA A 137 14.76 -6.87 11.46
N GLU A 138 14.39 -8.12 11.76
CA GLU A 138 13.01 -8.59 11.67
C GLU A 138 12.08 -7.87 12.65
N GLN A 139 12.49 -7.74 13.92
CA GLN A 139 11.74 -6.97 14.91
C GLN A 139 11.55 -5.51 14.46
N SER A 140 12.61 -4.92 13.92
CA SER A 140 12.58 -3.54 13.39
C SER A 140 11.62 -3.39 12.21
N TRP A 141 11.53 -4.40 11.32
CA TRP A 141 10.53 -4.45 10.26
C TRP A 141 9.11 -4.39 10.80
N TYR A 142 8.80 -5.24 11.82
CA TYR A 142 7.47 -5.25 12.43
C TYR A 142 7.13 -3.92 13.11
N ILE A 143 8.06 -3.36 13.87
CA ILE A 143 7.86 -2.07 14.56
C ILE A 143 7.64 -0.94 13.53
N PHE A 144 8.47 -0.87 12.50
CA PHE A 144 8.35 0.13 11.44
C PHE A 144 7.03 -0.02 10.68
N GLY A 145 6.75 -1.22 10.18
CA GLY A 145 5.56 -1.51 9.38
C GLY A 145 4.27 -1.27 10.16
N GLN A 146 4.17 -1.82 11.37
CA GLN A 146 3.01 -1.61 12.23
C GLN A 146 2.83 -0.13 12.60
N GLY A 147 3.89 0.55 12.99
CA GLY A 147 3.82 1.97 13.32
C GLY A 147 3.25 2.82 12.19
N VAL A 148 3.82 2.68 10.98
CA VAL A 148 3.38 3.45 9.81
C VAL A 148 1.97 3.06 9.38
N VAL A 149 1.67 1.76 9.27
CA VAL A 149 0.36 1.28 8.80
C VAL A 149 -0.76 1.67 9.76
N GLN A 150 -0.57 1.52 11.07
CA GLN A 150 -1.58 1.88 12.07
C GLN A 150 -1.82 3.39 12.11
N TRP A 151 -0.76 4.19 11.98
CA TRP A 151 -0.90 5.64 11.89
C TRP A 151 -1.76 6.06 10.69
N LEU A 152 -1.46 5.52 9.50
CA LEU A 152 -2.19 5.81 8.26
C LEU A 152 -3.62 5.29 8.30
N GLY A 153 -3.83 4.09 8.85
CA GLY A 153 -5.15 3.50 9.04
C GLY A 153 -6.05 4.34 9.94
N ALA A 154 -5.52 4.81 11.07
CA ALA A 154 -6.23 5.69 11.99
C ALA A 154 -6.66 7.01 11.29
N ARG A 155 -5.76 7.61 10.50
CA ARG A 155 -6.08 8.80 9.70
C ARG A 155 -7.21 8.55 8.70
N GLN A 156 -7.16 7.46 7.97
CA GLN A 156 -8.18 7.15 6.95
C GLN A 156 -9.53 6.69 7.55
N MET A 157 -9.53 6.12 8.75
CA MET A 157 -10.74 5.79 9.49
C MET A 157 -11.42 7.00 10.12
N GLY A 158 -10.84 8.18 9.98
CA GLY A 158 -11.43 9.43 10.49
C GLY A 158 -11.31 9.59 12.01
N HIS A 159 -10.29 8.98 12.63
CA HIS A 159 -9.95 9.31 14.01
C HIS A 159 -9.51 10.77 14.06
N ASP A 160 -10.45 11.62 14.41
CA ASP A 160 -10.19 13.04 14.64
C ASP A 160 -9.54 13.22 16.01
N LEU A 161 -8.24 13.49 16.00
CA LEU A 161 -7.48 13.83 17.21
C LEU A 161 -7.48 15.35 17.46
N GLY A 162 -8.34 16.07 16.74
CA GLY A 162 -8.43 17.52 16.82
C GLY A 162 -7.30 18.27 16.11
N PRO A 163 -7.23 19.59 16.30
CA PRO A 163 -6.23 20.45 15.64
C PRO A 163 -4.78 20.12 16.05
N ASP A 164 -4.59 19.49 17.21
CA ASP A 164 -3.29 19.08 17.75
C ASP A 164 -2.90 17.64 17.36
N ALA A 165 -3.56 17.08 16.36
CA ALA A 165 -3.25 15.73 15.85
C ALA A 165 -1.75 15.59 15.52
N PRO A 166 -1.09 14.49 15.93
CA PRO A 166 0.33 14.29 15.66
C PRO A 166 0.62 14.37 14.16
N ARG A 167 1.64 15.11 13.79
CA ARG A 167 2.11 15.21 12.41
C ARG A 167 2.91 13.98 12.03
N PHE A 168 2.75 13.52 10.80
CA PHE A 168 3.42 12.31 10.31
C PHE A 168 4.96 12.43 10.33
N ASP A 169 5.50 13.59 10.01
CA ASP A 169 6.94 13.84 10.04
C ASP A 169 7.54 13.70 11.46
N LEU A 170 6.83 14.19 12.48
CA LEU A 170 7.24 14.03 13.87
C LEU A 170 7.16 12.58 14.33
N PHE A 171 6.04 11.90 14.02
CA PHE A 171 5.87 10.49 14.30
C PHE A 171 7.00 9.66 13.67
N LEU A 172 7.24 9.84 12.37
CA LEU A 172 8.27 9.14 11.63
C LEU A 172 9.67 9.42 12.18
N GLY A 173 9.95 10.69 12.50
CA GLY A 173 11.20 11.09 13.10
C GLY A 173 11.48 10.43 14.45
N VAL A 174 10.45 10.27 15.30
CA VAL A 174 10.56 9.54 16.58
C VAL A 174 10.79 8.06 16.33
N LEU A 175 9.97 7.45 15.45
CA LEU A 175 10.06 6.03 15.11
C LEU A 175 11.45 5.67 14.59
N LEU A 176 11.99 6.40 13.61
CA LEU A 176 13.28 6.12 13.01
C LEU A 176 14.48 6.43 13.92
N ARG A 177 14.34 7.27 14.94
CA ARG A 177 15.38 7.44 15.98
C ARG A 177 15.52 6.23 16.88
N GLY A 178 14.40 5.54 17.17
CA GLY A 178 14.40 4.31 17.95
C GLY A 178 14.80 3.06 17.18
N LEU A 179 14.94 3.13 15.85
CA LEU A 179 15.28 1.99 14.99
C LEU A 179 16.72 2.08 14.45
N PRO A 180 17.39 0.93 14.19
CA PRO A 180 16.91 -0.43 14.45
C PRO A 180 16.70 -0.71 15.94
N ALA A 181 15.84 -1.69 16.24
CA ALA A 181 15.63 -2.19 17.59
C ALA A 181 16.95 -2.69 18.20
N ARG A 182 17.08 -2.57 19.51
CA ARG A 182 18.26 -3.00 20.29
C ARG A 182 17.78 -3.84 21.47
N GLU A 183 18.67 -4.71 21.96
CA GLU A 183 18.37 -5.45 23.18
C GLU A 183 18.15 -4.51 24.37
N PRO A 184 17.19 -4.80 25.24
CA PRO A 184 17.00 -4.04 26.46
C PRO A 184 18.29 -4.04 27.31
N GLY A 185 18.86 -2.86 27.56
CA GLY A 185 20.06 -2.70 28.38
C GLY A 185 21.39 -2.74 27.65
N SER A 186 21.40 -2.74 26.31
CA SER A 186 22.61 -2.57 25.48
C SER A 186 22.94 -1.10 25.21
#